data_a933b11eacfcc31934971308136b2625
#
_entry.id   a933b11eacfcc31934971308136b2625
#
_cell.length_a   1.000
_cell.length_b   1.000
_cell.length_c   1.000
_cell.angle_alpha   90.00
_cell.angle_beta   90.00
_cell.angle_gamma   90.00
#
_symmetry.space_group_name_H-M   'P 1'
#
loop_
_entity.id
_entity.type
_entity.pdbx_description
1 polymer ?
#
loop_
_entity_poly.entity_id
_entity_poly.type
_entity_poly.pdbx_seq_one_letter_code
_entity_poly.pdbx_strand_id
1 'polypeptide(L)'
;NTVGNSSTASTSTGATTILDIDQVGNSNVIKYQINGATYTGQINLQGNSNDVDLNCDSTGNNSSCGSANAVISFIGNSNDIDLDIGQTSSATAIDADIVGQSGSDSNVVAATVDGNSAILRITINGDTNNYLIDIDGNGDVVGHTLIHSHTGGIADVDITQSGVNDQMITLTTSGDNADI
;
A
#
# COMPACT_ATOMS: atom_id res chain seq x y z
N ASN A 1 10.63 5.56 16.81
CA ASN A 1 10.31 4.15 17.11
C ASN A 1 10.59 3.29 15.87
N THR A 2 10.87 2.04 16.08
CA THR A 2 11.18 1.11 14.98
C THR A 2 10.48 -0.21 15.24
N VAL A 3 9.77 -0.70 14.25
CA VAL A 3 9.29 -2.06 14.16
C VAL A 3 10.10 -2.75 13.06
N GLY A 4 10.85 -3.79 13.39
CA GLY A 4 11.98 -4.25 12.58
C GLY A 4 13.22 -3.38 12.80
N ASN A 5 14.15 -3.37 11.90
CA ASN A 5 15.28 -2.44 11.89
C ASN A 5 15.55 -1.94 10.46
N SER A 6 16.46 -0.99 10.29
CA SER A 6 16.73 -0.38 8.99
C SER A 6 17.18 -1.38 7.90
N SER A 7 17.57 -2.58 8.27
CA SER A 7 18.06 -3.61 7.35
C SER A 7 17.30 -4.95 7.44
N THR A 8 16.45 -5.13 8.45
CA THR A 8 15.76 -6.40 8.68
C THR A 8 14.33 -6.15 9.13
N ALA A 9 13.36 -6.61 8.36
CA ALA A 9 11.95 -6.54 8.72
C ALA A 9 11.64 -7.47 9.92
N SER A 10 10.66 -7.07 10.72
CA SER A 10 9.99 -8.02 11.61
C SER A 10 9.19 -9.00 10.77
N THR A 11 9.24 -10.27 11.09
CA THR A 11 8.61 -11.32 10.28
C THR A 11 7.53 -12.02 11.10
N SER A 12 6.36 -12.19 10.50
CA SER A 12 5.31 -13.07 11.00
C SER A 12 5.17 -14.29 10.08
N THR A 13 5.05 -15.46 10.67
CA THR A 13 4.82 -16.72 9.95
C THR A 13 3.63 -17.45 10.57
N GLY A 14 2.70 -17.89 9.74
CA GLY A 14 1.53 -18.62 10.24
C GLY A 14 0.38 -18.64 9.23
N ALA A 15 -0.67 -19.39 9.55
CA ALA A 15 -1.85 -19.47 8.69
C ALA A 15 -2.64 -18.15 8.66
N THR A 16 -2.59 -17.38 9.74
CA THR A 16 -3.24 -16.07 9.85
C THR A 16 -2.34 -15.11 10.61
N THR A 17 -2.13 -13.94 10.05
CA THR A 17 -1.43 -12.84 10.71
C THR A 17 -2.39 -11.68 10.92
N ILE A 18 -2.46 -11.20 12.15
CA ILE A 18 -3.17 -9.97 12.50
C ILE A 18 -2.13 -8.97 12.99
N LEU A 19 -2.11 -7.80 12.37
CA LEU A 19 -1.17 -6.72 12.69
C LEU A 19 -1.93 -5.45 13.03
N ASP A 20 -1.59 -4.84 14.15
CA ASP A 20 -2.12 -3.52 14.54
C ASP A 20 -0.96 -2.69 15.09
N ILE A 21 -0.60 -1.63 14.37
CA ILE A 21 0.53 -0.77 14.72
C ILE A 21 0.07 0.69 14.77
N ASP A 22 0.22 1.31 15.93
CA ASP A 22 0.06 2.74 16.11
C ASP A 22 1.42 3.39 16.39
N GLN A 23 1.85 4.31 15.53
CA GLN A 23 3.10 5.04 15.68
C GLN A 23 2.85 6.54 15.72
N VAL A 24 3.34 7.18 16.78
CA VAL A 24 3.29 8.63 16.94
C VAL A 24 4.71 9.17 17.06
N GLY A 25 5.01 10.21 16.29
CA GLY A 25 6.32 10.86 16.26
C GLY A 25 6.91 10.87 14.84
N ASN A 26 8.06 11.49 14.71
CA ASN A 26 8.73 11.64 13.43
C ASN A 26 9.79 10.56 13.23
N SER A 27 10.09 10.28 11.96
CA SER A 27 11.16 9.36 11.54
C SER A 27 11.01 7.96 12.16
N ASN A 28 9.78 7.48 12.26
CA ASN A 28 9.53 6.10 12.62
C ASN A 28 9.78 5.19 11.41
N VAL A 29 10.27 4.00 11.68
CA VAL A 29 10.50 2.97 10.65
C VAL A 29 9.68 1.74 11.00
N ILE A 30 8.85 1.30 10.07
CA ILE A 30 8.07 0.08 10.15
C ILE A 30 8.46 -0.78 8.95
N LYS A 31 9.20 -1.87 9.23
CA LYS A 31 9.51 -2.90 8.23
C LYS A 31 8.94 -4.21 8.70
N TYR A 32 7.90 -4.65 8.01
CA TYR A 32 7.16 -5.83 8.42
C TYR A 32 6.93 -6.77 7.24
N GLN A 33 7.29 -8.03 7.44
CA GLN A 33 7.18 -9.08 6.44
C GLN A 33 6.21 -10.16 6.92
N ILE A 34 5.26 -10.51 6.08
CA ILE A 34 4.22 -11.47 6.38
C ILE A 34 4.38 -12.68 5.48
N ASN A 35 4.48 -13.84 6.12
CA ASN A 35 4.61 -15.14 5.47
C ASN A 35 3.44 -16.01 5.92
N GLY A 36 2.32 -15.97 5.22
CA GLY A 36 1.16 -16.71 5.67
C GLY A 36 0.01 -16.73 4.68
N ALA A 37 -0.98 -17.58 4.95
CA ALA A 37 -2.12 -17.74 4.06
C ALA A 37 -3.10 -16.56 4.10
N THR A 38 -3.18 -15.86 5.23
CA THR A 38 -4.10 -14.72 5.38
C THR A 38 -3.45 -13.63 6.22
N TYR A 39 -3.55 -12.41 5.73
CA TYR A 39 -3.16 -11.20 6.45
C TYR A 39 -4.35 -10.28 6.67
N THR A 40 -4.47 -9.76 7.87
CA THR A 40 -5.37 -8.65 8.19
C THR A 40 -4.62 -7.68 9.07
N GLY A 41 -4.53 -6.42 8.67
CA GLY A 41 -3.77 -5.47 9.46
C GLY A 41 -4.07 -4.02 9.22
N GLN A 42 -3.75 -3.24 10.25
CA GLN A 42 -3.86 -1.80 10.26
C GLN A 42 -2.57 -1.18 10.76
N ILE A 43 -2.09 -0.16 10.06
CA ILE A 43 -0.97 0.68 10.45
C ILE A 43 -1.45 2.12 10.50
N ASN A 44 -1.36 2.76 11.65
CA ASN A 44 -1.68 4.15 11.84
C ASN A 44 -0.41 4.95 12.18
N LEU A 45 -0.15 5.98 11.42
CA LEU A 45 1.02 6.85 11.57
C LEU A 45 0.60 8.28 11.86
N GLN A 46 1.23 8.89 12.84
CA GLN A 46 1.11 10.32 13.08
C GLN A 46 2.49 10.94 13.21
N GLY A 47 2.82 11.87 12.30
CA GLY A 47 4.09 12.58 12.26
C GLY A 47 4.75 12.55 10.89
N ASN A 48 5.93 13.14 10.80
CA ASN A 48 6.60 13.36 9.53
C ASN A 48 7.75 12.38 9.32
N SER A 49 8.11 12.18 8.04
CA SER A 49 9.28 11.40 7.62
C SER A 49 9.27 9.97 8.19
N ASN A 50 8.11 9.34 8.20
CA ASN A 50 8.01 7.93 8.56
C ASN A 50 8.23 7.06 7.32
N ASP A 51 8.84 5.91 7.52
CA ASP A 51 9.14 4.91 6.49
C ASP A 51 8.34 3.63 6.84
N VAL A 52 7.45 3.23 5.95
CA VAL A 52 6.64 2.00 6.07
C VAL A 52 6.95 1.09 4.91
N ASP A 53 7.41 -0.10 5.21
CA ASP A 53 7.66 -1.17 4.26
C ASP A 53 6.88 -2.41 4.75
N LEU A 54 5.73 -2.64 4.14
CA LEU A 54 4.83 -3.73 4.47
C LEU A 54 4.77 -4.73 3.32
N ASN A 55 5.32 -5.90 3.55
CA ASN A 55 5.43 -6.94 2.54
C ASN A 55 4.62 -8.20 2.90
N CYS A 56 3.80 -8.66 1.98
CA CYS A 56 3.18 -9.99 2.03
C CYS A 56 3.51 -10.74 0.76
N ASP A 57 4.45 -11.70 0.85
CA ASP A 57 5.00 -12.43 -0.29
C ASP A 57 5.70 -11.52 -1.33
N SER A 58 6.63 -10.71 -0.87
CA SER A 58 7.45 -9.88 -1.75
C SER A 58 8.63 -10.63 -2.37
N THR A 59 9.24 -10.03 -3.37
CA THR A 59 10.41 -10.59 -4.06
C THR A 59 11.54 -10.93 -3.08
N GLY A 60 12.00 -12.18 -3.12
CA GLY A 60 13.04 -12.70 -2.22
C GLY A 60 12.51 -13.36 -0.95
N ASN A 61 11.23 -13.39 -0.77
CA ASN A 61 10.55 -14.13 0.29
C ASN A 61 9.87 -15.38 -0.29
N ASN A 62 10.23 -16.56 0.18
CA ASN A 62 9.73 -17.84 -0.35
C ASN A 62 8.39 -18.26 0.27
N SER A 63 7.54 -17.34 0.63
CA SER A 63 6.24 -17.61 1.22
C SER A 63 5.11 -17.19 0.29
N SER A 64 3.91 -17.55 0.63
CA SER A 64 2.71 -17.16 -0.11
C SER A 64 1.85 -16.21 0.71
N CYS A 65 1.27 -15.21 0.07
CA CYS A 65 0.20 -14.40 0.60
C CYS A 65 -1.12 -14.89 0.00
N GLY A 66 -1.86 -15.72 0.72
CA GLY A 66 -3.11 -16.30 0.19
C GLY A 66 -4.21 -15.24 0.02
N SER A 67 -4.39 -14.39 1.01
CA SER A 67 -5.26 -13.21 0.94
C SER A 67 -4.77 -12.11 1.87
N ALA A 68 -5.02 -10.87 1.51
CA ALA A 68 -4.62 -9.71 2.30
C ALA A 68 -5.75 -8.70 2.44
N ASN A 69 -5.93 -8.21 3.66
CA ASN A 69 -6.72 -7.03 3.96
C ASN A 69 -5.79 -6.06 4.73
N ALA A 70 -5.37 -5.00 4.07
CA ALA A 70 -4.38 -4.07 4.59
C ALA A 70 -4.95 -2.65 4.66
N VAL A 71 -4.78 -1.99 5.79
CA VAL A 71 -5.11 -0.57 5.94
C VAL A 71 -3.88 0.18 6.44
N ILE A 72 -3.43 1.17 5.68
CA ILE A 72 -2.37 2.10 6.10
C ILE A 72 -2.97 3.50 6.16
N SER A 73 -3.03 4.08 7.33
CA SER A 73 -3.53 5.44 7.54
C SER A 73 -2.43 6.32 8.11
N PHE A 74 -2.25 7.50 7.54
CA PHE A 74 -1.22 8.41 8.00
C PHE A 74 -1.67 9.88 8.00
N ILE A 75 -1.04 10.66 8.87
CA ILE A 75 -1.11 12.13 8.89
C ILE A 75 0.28 12.70 9.11
N GLY A 76 0.68 13.62 8.26
CA GLY A 76 1.98 14.28 8.30
C GLY A 76 2.69 14.24 6.95
N ASN A 77 3.85 14.88 6.89
CA ASN A 77 4.52 15.16 5.64
C ASN A 77 5.74 14.26 5.41
N SER A 78 6.11 14.10 4.15
CA SER A 78 7.33 13.38 3.75
C SER A 78 7.38 11.94 4.28
N ASN A 79 6.24 11.27 4.35
CA ASN A 79 6.21 9.86 4.65
C ASN A 79 6.45 9.04 3.38
N ASP A 80 7.13 7.93 3.53
CA ASP A 80 7.40 6.95 2.49
C ASP A 80 6.62 5.67 2.82
N ILE A 81 5.67 5.32 1.97
CA ILE A 81 4.75 4.19 2.18
C ILE A 81 4.95 3.21 1.05
N ASP A 82 5.43 2.03 1.37
CA ASP A 82 5.68 0.94 0.44
C ASP A 82 4.84 -0.29 0.85
N LEU A 83 3.95 -0.71 -0.05
CA LEU A 83 3.04 -1.84 0.14
C LEU A 83 3.23 -2.85 -0.99
N ASP A 84 3.78 -4.00 -0.65
CA ASP A 84 3.98 -5.11 -1.58
C ASP A 84 3.15 -6.33 -1.19
N ILE A 85 2.28 -6.80 -2.08
CA ILE A 85 1.44 -7.97 -1.85
C ILE A 85 1.46 -8.89 -3.06
N GLY A 86 1.86 -10.14 -2.86
CA GLY A 86 1.71 -11.21 -3.84
C GLY A 86 2.74 -11.22 -4.97
N GLN A 87 3.87 -10.56 -4.85
CA GLN A 87 4.86 -10.40 -5.92
C GLN A 87 5.52 -11.70 -6.40
N THR A 88 5.60 -12.74 -5.57
CA THR A 88 6.22 -14.02 -5.96
C THR A 88 5.19 -15.08 -6.32
N SER A 89 3.99 -14.98 -5.80
CA SER A 89 2.86 -15.82 -6.17
C SER A 89 1.56 -15.05 -5.94
N SER A 90 0.74 -14.91 -6.97
CA SER A 90 -0.50 -14.15 -6.91
C SER A 90 -1.35 -14.51 -5.69
N ALA A 91 -1.75 -13.52 -4.93
CA ALA A 91 -2.68 -13.69 -3.83
C ALA A 91 -4.09 -14.04 -4.35
N THR A 92 -4.86 -14.78 -3.54
CA THR A 92 -6.24 -15.14 -3.94
C THR A 92 -7.15 -13.92 -3.98
N ALA A 93 -7.04 -13.04 -2.99
CA ALA A 93 -7.79 -11.79 -2.92
C ALA A 93 -7.01 -10.73 -2.13
N ILE A 94 -7.07 -9.51 -2.62
CA ILE A 94 -6.45 -8.35 -1.96
C ILE A 94 -7.52 -7.27 -1.80
N ASP A 95 -7.63 -6.72 -0.59
CA ASP A 95 -8.39 -5.51 -0.29
C ASP A 95 -7.47 -4.58 0.51
N ALA A 96 -6.99 -3.52 -0.12
CA ALA A 96 -6.00 -2.63 0.47
C ALA A 96 -6.45 -1.16 0.40
N ASP A 97 -6.34 -0.47 1.52
CA ASP A 97 -6.64 0.94 1.66
C ASP A 97 -5.39 1.71 2.14
N ILE A 98 -4.99 2.75 1.42
CA ILE A 98 -3.96 3.70 1.83
C ILE A 98 -4.61 5.08 1.97
N VAL A 99 -4.60 5.63 3.18
CA VAL A 99 -5.33 6.85 3.50
C VAL A 99 -4.40 7.89 4.12
N GLY A 100 -4.07 8.93 3.34
CA GLY A 100 -3.41 10.14 3.84
C GLY A 100 -4.46 11.17 4.25
N GLN A 101 -4.48 11.51 5.53
CA GLN A 101 -5.44 12.49 6.08
C GLN A 101 -5.05 13.93 5.70
N SER A 102 -5.92 14.88 6.01
CA SER A 102 -5.69 16.30 5.69
C SER A 102 -4.34 16.82 6.22
N GLY A 103 -3.58 17.49 5.35
CA GLY A 103 -2.23 17.97 5.63
C GLY A 103 -1.15 16.89 5.47
N SER A 104 -1.40 15.86 4.66
CA SER A 104 -0.42 14.84 4.31
C SER A 104 0.31 15.24 3.01
N ASP A 105 1.29 16.13 3.13
CA ASP A 105 1.99 16.71 1.98
C ASP A 105 3.33 16.02 1.71
N SER A 106 3.76 16.05 0.44
CA SER A 106 5.09 15.57 0.01
C SER A 106 5.35 14.11 0.38
N ASN A 107 4.35 13.27 0.33
CA ASN A 107 4.51 11.84 0.60
C ASN A 107 4.77 11.07 -0.69
N VAL A 108 5.45 9.95 -0.55
CA VAL A 108 5.63 8.95 -1.60
C VAL A 108 4.80 7.73 -1.21
N VAL A 109 4.01 7.24 -2.16
CA VAL A 109 3.23 6.01 -1.98
C VAL A 109 3.54 5.07 -3.13
N ALA A 110 4.21 3.97 -2.83
CA ALA A 110 4.41 2.87 -3.74
C ALA A 110 3.52 1.70 -3.33
N ALA A 111 2.78 1.14 -4.27
CA ALA A 111 1.92 -0.01 -4.02
C ALA A 111 2.01 -1.00 -5.18
N THR A 112 2.55 -2.17 -4.90
CA THR A 112 2.61 -3.29 -5.84
C THR A 112 1.71 -4.40 -5.32
N VAL A 113 0.67 -4.73 -6.08
CA VAL A 113 -0.28 -5.78 -5.69
C VAL A 113 -0.49 -6.75 -6.85
N ASP A 114 -0.22 -8.03 -6.61
CA ASP A 114 -0.41 -9.12 -7.56
C ASP A 114 -1.39 -10.14 -6.99
N GLY A 115 -2.51 -10.33 -7.64
CA GLY A 115 -3.56 -11.21 -7.14
C GLY A 115 -4.57 -11.65 -8.20
N ASN A 116 -5.36 -12.66 -7.85
CA ASN A 116 -6.47 -13.10 -8.71
C ASN A 116 -7.65 -12.11 -8.67
N SER A 117 -7.76 -11.36 -7.58
CA SER A 117 -8.71 -10.27 -7.42
C SER A 117 -8.10 -9.22 -6.49
N ALA A 118 -7.87 -8.03 -6.96
CA ALA A 118 -7.29 -6.95 -6.17
C ALA A 118 -8.19 -5.72 -6.18
N ILE A 119 -8.45 -5.19 -5.00
CA ILE A 119 -9.08 -3.89 -4.79
C ILE A 119 -8.06 -3.03 -4.04
N LEU A 120 -7.59 -1.98 -4.68
CA LEU A 120 -6.68 -1.01 -4.08
C LEU A 120 -7.35 0.36 -4.07
N ARG A 121 -7.44 0.96 -2.89
CA ARG A 121 -7.96 2.31 -2.71
C ARG A 121 -6.88 3.19 -2.12
N ILE A 122 -6.60 4.30 -2.78
CA ILE A 122 -5.66 5.31 -2.29
C ILE A 122 -6.40 6.63 -2.20
N THR A 123 -6.48 7.19 -1.01
CA THR A 123 -7.13 8.48 -0.77
C THR A 123 -6.20 9.37 0.02
N ILE A 124 -5.71 10.44 -0.58
CA ILE A 124 -4.79 11.36 0.08
C ILE A 124 -5.26 12.80 -0.07
N ASN A 125 -5.23 13.51 1.04
CA ASN A 125 -5.59 14.92 1.13
C ASN A 125 -4.35 15.74 1.56
N GLY A 126 -3.67 16.33 0.58
CA GLY A 126 -2.45 17.11 0.80
C GLY A 126 -1.76 17.43 -0.53
N ASP A 127 -0.75 18.29 -0.47
CA ASP A 127 -0.07 18.79 -1.67
C ASP A 127 1.22 17.99 -1.98
N THR A 128 1.60 17.97 -3.27
CA THR A 128 2.90 17.47 -3.74
C THR A 128 3.15 16.01 -3.39
N ASN A 129 2.17 15.14 -3.59
CA ASN A 129 2.33 13.72 -3.36
C ASN A 129 2.69 12.98 -4.67
N ASN A 130 3.49 11.93 -4.54
CA ASN A 130 3.93 11.06 -5.64
C ASN A 130 3.38 9.65 -5.43
N TYR A 131 2.83 9.06 -6.48
CA TYR A 131 2.23 7.73 -6.44
C TYR A 131 2.81 6.84 -7.53
N LEU A 132 3.33 5.69 -7.14
CA LEU A 132 3.75 4.64 -8.04
C LEU A 132 2.90 3.41 -7.75
N ILE A 133 2.00 3.05 -8.65
CA ILE A 133 1.00 2.01 -8.43
C ILE A 133 1.13 0.95 -9.52
N ASP A 134 1.38 -0.28 -9.11
CA ASP A 134 1.43 -1.43 -9.99
C ASP A 134 0.45 -2.50 -9.52
N ILE A 135 -0.53 -2.82 -10.34
CA ILE A 135 -1.53 -3.85 -10.06
C ILE A 135 -1.44 -4.91 -11.15
N ASP A 136 -1.03 -6.09 -10.77
CA ASP A 136 -0.81 -7.22 -11.68
C ASP A 136 -1.57 -8.47 -11.23
N GLY A 137 -1.47 -9.51 -12.03
CA GLY A 137 -2.06 -10.81 -11.78
C GLY A 137 -3.20 -11.16 -12.73
N ASN A 138 -3.83 -12.28 -12.49
CA ASN A 138 -4.79 -12.81 -13.45
C ASN A 138 -6.13 -12.06 -13.48
N GLY A 139 -6.59 -11.54 -12.35
CA GLY A 139 -7.91 -10.93 -12.26
C GLY A 139 -9.03 -11.91 -12.63
N ASP A 140 -8.96 -13.15 -12.18
CA ASP A 140 -9.63 -14.32 -12.75
C ASP A 140 -11.17 -14.25 -12.84
N VAL A 141 -11.80 -13.52 -11.94
CA VAL A 141 -13.27 -13.55 -11.83
C VAL A 141 -13.90 -12.18 -12.02
N VAL A 142 -13.31 -11.14 -11.48
CA VAL A 142 -13.90 -9.79 -11.41
C VAL A 142 -12.98 -8.71 -11.97
N GLY A 143 -11.75 -9.06 -12.33
CA GLY A 143 -10.72 -8.08 -12.67
C GLY A 143 -10.19 -7.33 -11.45
N HIS A 144 -9.30 -6.39 -11.69
CA HIS A 144 -8.74 -5.54 -10.65
C HIS A 144 -9.48 -4.21 -10.57
N THR A 145 -9.58 -3.65 -9.39
CA THR A 145 -10.18 -2.35 -9.16
C THR A 145 -9.18 -1.43 -8.47
N LEU A 146 -8.83 -0.34 -9.12
CA LEU A 146 -8.09 0.77 -8.53
C LEU A 146 -9.03 1.96 -8.35
N ILE A 147 -9.09 2.48 -7.14
CA ILE A 147 -9.75 3.76 -6.85
C ILE A 147 -8.70 4.67 -6.23
N HIS A 148 -8.30 5.68 -6.99
CA HIS A 148 -7.37 6.70 -6.52
C HIS A 148 -8.09 8.03 -6.38
N SER A 149 -7.95 8.67 -5.23
CA SER A 149 -8.50 10.00 -4.96
C SER A 149 -7.44 10.89 -4.33
N HIS A 150 -7.10 11.96 -5.00
CA HIS A 150 -6.19 12.98 -4.51
C HIS A 150 -6.91 14.32 -4.37
N THR A 151 -6.71 14.98 -3.25
CA THR A 151 -7.17 16.36 -3.03
C THR A 151 -5.99 17.19 -2.57
N GLY A 152 -5.63 18.22 -3.33
CA GLY A 152 -4.45 19.07 -3.05
C GLY A 152 -3.86 19.67 -4.32
N GLY A 153 -2.71 20.31 -4.21
CA GLY A 153 -2.12 21.09 -5.31
C GLY A 153 -1.50 20.23 -6.40
N ILE A 154 -0.48 19.47 -6.08
CA ILE A 154 0.31 18.72 -7.06
C ILE A 154 0.23 17.22 -6.74
N ALA A 155 -0.11 16.42 -7.75
CA ALA A 155 0.01 14.98 -7.69
C ALA A 155 0.75 14.49 -8.93
N ASP A 156 1.73 13.64 -8.73
CA ASP A 156 2.39 12.86 -9.77
C ASP A 156 1.92 11.40 -9.61
N VAL A 157 1.24 10.86 -10.63
CA VAL A 157 0.56 9.57 -10.52
C VAL A 157 0.98 8.68 -11.67
N ASP A 158 1.76 7.67 -11.38
CA ASP A 158 2.15 6.62 -12.32
C ASP A 158 1.43 5.32 -11.98
N ILE A 159 0.61 4.82 -12.90
CA ILE A 159 -0.23 3.63 -12.71
C ILE A 159 0.04 2.63 -13.82
N THR A 160 0.44 1.43 -13.43
CA THR A 160 0.43 0.24 -14.26
C THR A 160 -0.64 -0.72 -13.77
N GLN A 161 -1.49 -1.17 -14.67
CA GLN A 161 -2.49 -2.20 -14.34
C GLN A 161 -2.55 -3.23 -15.45
N SER A 162 -2.41 -4.50 -15.09
CA SER A 162 -2.47 -5.61 -16.03
C SER A 162 -3.39 -6.73 -15.51
N GLY A 163 -3.81 -7.62 -16.41
CA GLY A 163 -4.69 -8.75 -16.09
C GLY A 163 -5.46 -9.23 -17.32
N VAL A 164 -6.16 -10.34 -17.18
CA VAL A 164 -6.90 -10.97 -18.29
C VAL A 164 -8.38 -10.64 -18.34
N ASN A 165 -8.96 -10.14 -17.23
CA ASN A 165 -10.38 -9.76 -17.14
C ASN A 165 -10.54 -8.23 -17.10
N ASP A 166 -11.78 -7.78 -17.02
CA ASP A 166 -12.12 -6.36 -16.99
C ASP A 166 -11.39 -5.64 -15.85
N GLN A 167 -10.59 -4.67 -16.21
CA GLN A 167 -9.84 -3.84 -15.28
C GLN A 167 -10.56 -2.52 -15.09
N MET A 168 -10.64 -2.04 -13.87
CA MET A 168 -11.28 -0.76 -13.57
C MET A 168 -10.30 0.18 -12.87
N ILE A 169 -10.10 1.35 -13.46
CA ILE A 169 -9.39 2.45 -12.81
C ILE A 169 -10.37 3.61 -12.64
N THR A 170 -10.53 4.07 -11.43
CA THR A 170 -11.25 5.31 -11.12
C THR A 170 -10.26 6.30 -10.52
N LEU A 171 -10.01 7.37 -11.24
CA LEU A 171 -9.08 8.40 -10.84
C LEU A 171 -9.82 9.71 -10.62
N THR A 172 -9.66 10.27 -9.44
CA THR A 172 -10.26 11.55 -9.06
C THR A 172 -9.17 12.45 -8.49
N THR A 173 -8.89 13.54 -9.15
CA THR A 173 -7.99 14.58 -8.64
C THR A 173 -8.75 15.87 -8.45
N SER A 174 -8.52 16.56 -7.35
CA SER A 174 -9.11 17.86 -7.05
C SER A 174 -8.02 18.79 -6.54
N GLY A 175 -7.68 19.78 -7.32
CA GLY A 175 -6.59 20.72 -7.06
C GLY A 175 -5.92 21.17 -8.35
N ASP A 176 -4.86 21.95 -8.22
CA ASP A 176 -4.11 22.47 -9.36
C ASP A 176 -2.95 21.52 -9.70
N ASN A 177 -2.70 21.28 -11.00
CA ASN A 177 -1.53 20.57 -11.54
C ASN A 177 -1.39 19.09 -11.12
N ALA A 178 -2.39 18.27 -11.38
CA ALA A 178 -2.20 16.83 -11.38
C ALA A 178 -1.56 16.37 -12.70
N ASP A 179 -0.47 15.60 -12.62
CA ASP A 179 0.12 14.84 -13.72
C ASP A 179 -0.27 13.36 -13.58
N ILE A 180 -0.76 12.76 -14.68
CA ILE A 180 -1.35 11.42 -14.68
C ILE A 180 -0.90 10.66 -15.91
#